data_05a3c3afaabe0cf5d8fc892ee2fe2dbc
#
_entry.id   05a3c3afaabe0cf5d8fc892ee2fe2dbc
#
_cell.length_a   1.000
_cell.length_b   1.000
_cell.length_c   1.000
_cell.angle_alpha   90.00
_cell.angle_beta   90.00
_cell.angle_gamma   90.00
#
_symmetry.space_group_name_H-M   'P 1'
#
loop_
_entity.id
_entity.type
_entity.pdbx_description
1 polymer ?
#
loop_
_entity_poly.entity_id
_entity_poly.type
_entity_poly.pdbx_seq_one_letter_code
_entity_poly.pdbx_strand_id
1 'polypeptide(L)'
;MLKKSLSLLVVLMLGFSTNALAEEQEVQNTQQEKKTIELPQWVKNIKFSGYGMLQYQGQDPEGNHSNTFNLRLARFILDGKIGDFDWRAQIQGTNATGPGQPTVQLVDLYAEWRRFPEFKIRAGQFKRCFTFENPTHPITQGWRGYADVINKLSAFGDRTGERSSGGRDIGIQFAGDLFPNANGRRILHYQVGVYNGEGVNMKDQDNRKDFIGGIWVMPIKGLRIGAFGWTGSRGGMLDPLTGETRSVEKNRYCLSAEYDLNEWTFRAEYIHSQGWGAKSPGNNVREIYYENGDKADGWYVFGIVPLIKGKLHAKARYQTYRNQKEWSSSQNSVEFGLNYFFTKNLELHAEYARINDRTLADDKHNYNLIDVELDFRF
;
A
#
# COMPACT_ATOMS: atom_id res chain seq x y z
N MET A 1 7.07 20.49 -29.39
CA MET A 1 6.76 20.69 -27.97
C MET A 1 7.29 19.58 -27.05
N LEU A 2 7.36 18.32 -27.48
CA LEU A 2 7.87 17.20 -26.65
C LEU A 2 9.36 17.29 -26.23
N LYS A 3 10.23 17.86 -27.06
CA LYS A 3 11.67 17.97 -26.75
C LYS A 3 12.03 18.95 -25.63
N LYS A 4 11.19 19.95 -25.36
CA LYS A 4 11.41 20.92 -24.26
C LYS A 4 10.99 20.38 -22.90
N SER A 5 10.03 19.47 -22.86
CA SER A 5 9.55 18.83 -21.59
C SER A 5 10.54 17.82 -21.04
N LEU A 6 11.23 17.08 -21.94
CA LEU A 6 12.22 16.07 -21.52
C LEU A 6 13.49 16.73 -20.96
N SER A 7 13.89 17.88 -21.50
CA SER A 7 15.04 18.66 -21.00
C SER A 7 14.80 19.23 -19.59
N LEU A 8 13.55 19.55 -19.25
CA LEU A 8 13.20 20.09 -17.92
C LEU A 8 13.26 18.99 -16.83
N LEU A 9 12.89 17.76 -17.17
CA LEU A 9 12.97 16.62 -16.25
C LEU A 9 14.43 16.22 -15.95
N VAL A 10 15.30 16.28 -16.94
CA VAL A 10 16.74 15.97 -16.80
C VAL A 10 17.46 17.06 -15.99
N VAL A 11 17.08 18.32 -16.12
CA VAL A 11 17.64 19.43 -15.34
C VAL A 11 17.22 19.35 -13.85
N LEU A 12 16.01 18.85 -13.55
CA LEU A 12 15.58 18.60 -12.17
C LEU A 12 16.35 17.44 -11.50
N MET A 13 16.78 16.43 -12.26
CA MET A 13 17.57 15.32 -11.71
C MET A 13 19.07 15.63 -11.57
N LEU A 14 19.61 16.55 -12.36
CA LEU A 14 21.03 16.92 -12.33
C LEU A 14 21.36 18.05 -11.32
N GLY A 15 20.36 18.75 -10.83
CA GLY A 15 20.56 19.83 -9.84
C GLY A 15 20.90 19.38 -8.41
N PHE A 16 20.86 18.07 -8.11
CA PHE A 16 21.08 17.55 -6.75
C PHE A 16 22.43 16.85 -6.55
N SER A 17 23.31 16.78 -7.54
CA SER A 17 24.55 15.97 -7.47
C SER A 17 25.85 16.77 -7.37
N THR A 18 25.85 18.09 -7.11
CA THR A 18 27.08 18.88 -7.12
C THR A 18 27.40 19.58 -5.80
N ASN A 19 27.35 18.86 -4.68
CA ASN A 19 27.92 19.33 -3.42
C ASN A 19 28.80 18.27 -2.73
N ALA A 20 29.63 17.57 -3.48
CA ALA A 20 30.74 16.79 -2.93
C ALA A 20 31.89 16.83 -3.95
N LEU A 21 33.01 17.38 -3.52
CA LEU A 21 34.30 17.54 -4.18
C LEU A 21 34.55 18.95 -4.77
N ALA A 22 35.01 19.85 -3.92
CA ALA A 22 35.79 21.01 -4.35
C ALA A 22 37.17 20.88 -3.67
N GLU A 23 38.14 20.43 -4.46
CA GLU A 23 39.55 20.67 -4.23
C GLU A 23 39.90 22.07 -4.76
N GLU A 24 40.72 22.77 -4.00
CA GLU A 24 41.23 24.13 -4.30
C GLU A 24 41.96 24.20 -5.62
N GLN A 25 41.53 25.09 -6.51
CA GLN A 25 42.41 25.75 -7.47
C GLN A 25 41.97 27.22 -7.59
N GLU A 26 42.91 28.13 -7.24
CA GLU A 26 42.83 29.55 -7.53
C GLU A 26 42.64 29.78 -9.02
N VAL A 27 41.55 30.41 -9.44
CA VAL A 27 41.41 31.01 -10.75
C VAL A 27 40.63 32.32 -10.66
N GLN A 28 41.29 33.32 -11.18
CA GLN A 28 40.92 34.70 -11.47
C GLN A 28 39.45 35.03 -11.62
N ASN A 29 39.10 36.11 -10.94
CA ASN A 29 37.91 36.94 -11.00
C ASN A 29 37.32 37.11 -12.40
N THR A 30 36.22 36.47 -12.67
CA THR A 30 35.20 36.90 -13.61
C THR A 30 33.87 36.81 -12.90
N GLN A 31 33.31 37.95 -12.51
CA GLN A 31 31.94 38.02 -11.97
C GLN A 31 30.98 37.59 -13.06
N GLN A 32 30.68 36.29 -13.13
CA GLN A 32 29.47 35.81 -13.77
C GLN A 32 28.33 36.05 -12.79
N GLU A 33 27.47 37.03 -13.08
CA GLU A 33 26.17 37.17 -12.44
C GLU A 33 25.49 35.80 -12.46
N LYS A 34 25.37 35.14 -11.28
CA LYS A 34 24.51 33.98 -11.12
C LYS A 34 23.10 34.46 -11.41
N LYS A 35 22.62 34.29 -12.66
CA LYS A 35 21.21 34.43 -12.96
C LYS A 35 20.46 33.39 -12.11
N THR A 36 19.96 33.82 -10.98
CA THR A 36 19.05 33.02 -10.14
C THR A 36 17.80 32.83 -10.99
N ILE A 37 17.57 31.61 -11.49
CA ILE A 37 16.32 31.29 -12.19
C ILE A 37 15.22 31.33 -11.13
N GLU A 38 14.42 32.39 -11.13
CA GLU A 38 13.23 32.44 -10.28
C GLU A 38 12.24 31.41 -10.78
N LEU A 39 12.07 30.35 -9.99
CA LEU A 39 11.05 29.34 -10.27
C LEU A 39 9.64 29.95 -10.13
N PRO A 40 8.72 29.68 -11.06
CA PRO A 40 7.32 30.10 -10.94
C PRO A 40 6.73 29.70 -9.57
N GLN A 41 5.82 30.50 -9.06
CA GLN A 41 5.22 30.28 -7.71
C GLN A 41 4.58 28.88 -7.58
N TRP A 42 4.00 28.35 -8.64
CA TRP A 42 3.40 27.01 -8.63
C TRP A 42 4.46 25.90 -8.46
N VAL A 43 5.70 26.09 -8.92
CA VAL A 43 6.82 25.14 -8.69
C VAL A 43 7.28 25.19 -7.24
N LYS A 44 7.29 26.38 -6.62
CA LYS A 44 7.68 26.55 -5.21
C LYS A 44 6.72 25.85 -4.25
N ASN A 45 5.51 25.54 -4.67
CA ASN A 45 4.49 24.85 -3.87
C ASN A 45 4.50 23.32 -4.04
N ILE A 46 5.45 22.77 -4.84
CA ILE A 46 5.61 21.33 -5.00
C ILE A 46 6.54 20.80 -3.90
N LYS A 47 6.04 19.83 -3.14
CA LYS A 47 6.83 19.07 -2.18
C LYS A 47 7.30 17.77 -2.83
N PHE A 48 8.60 17.61 -2.97
CA PHE A 48 9.22 16.33 -3.30
C PHE A 48 9.53 15.56 -2.02
N SER A 49 9.25 14.28 -2.01
CA SER A 49 9.59 13.37 -0.92
C SER A 49 9.69 11.95 -1.45
N GLY A 50 10.24 11.06 -0.65
CA GLY A 50 10.33 9.66 -1.04
C GLY A 50 10.86 8.77 0.06
N TYR A 51 10.98 7.49 -0.28
CA TYR A 51 11.56 6.51 0.61
C TYR A 51 12.04 5.27 -0.14
N GLY A 52 13.00 4.58 0.47
CA GLY A 52 13.47 3.28 0.05
C GLY A 52 13.39 2.27 1.19
N MET A 53 13.12 1.02 0.85
CA MET A 53 12.99 -0.12 1.77
C MET A 53 13.86 -1.25 1.23
N LEU A 54 14.98 -1.51 1.93
CA LEU A 54 15.94 -2.57 1.60
C LEU A 54 15.72 -3.73 2.56
N GLN A 55 15.42 -4.90 2.04
CA GLN A 55 15.00 -6.05 2.80
C GLN A 55 15.92 -7.24 2.59
N TYR A 56 16.26 -7.94 3.67
CA TYR A 56 16.73 -9.31 3.63
C TYR A 56 15.66 -10.22 4.20
N GLN A 57 15.31 -11.25 3.46
CA GLN A 57 14.32 -12.23 3.88
C GLN A 57 14.92 -13.63 3.81
N GLY A 58 14.91 -14.32 4.95
CA GLY A 58 15.28 -15.72 5.08
C GLY A 58 14.03 -16.54 5.41
N GLN A 59 13.75 -17.56 4.63
CA GLN A 59 12.62 -18.46 4.84
C GLN A 59 13.12 -19.90 4.84
N ASP A 60 12.64 -20.66 5.78
CA ASP A 60 12.97 -22.07 5.95
C ASP A 60 11.68 -22.91 5.99
N PRO A 61 10.99 -23.10 4.86
CA PRO A 61 10.03 -24.17 4.74
C PRO A 61 10.79 -25.48 4.62
N GLU A 62 10.34 -26.52 5.24
CA GLU A 62 10.96 -27.83 5.12
C GLU A 62 11.20 -28.20 3.64
N GLY A 63 12.48 -28.38 3.28
CA GLY A 63 12.91 -28.72 1.93
C GLY A 63 13.02 -27.58 0.90
N ASN A 64 12.84 -26.32 1.29
CA ASN A 64 12.95 -25.19 0.35
C ASN A 64 13.45 -23.92 1.05
N HIS A 65 14.77 -23.79 1.20
CA HIS A 65 15.39 -22.60 1.78
C HIS A 65 15.39 -21.45 0.79
N SER A 66 14.87 -20.29 1.21
CA SER A 66 14.91 -19.07 0.44
C SER A 66 15.64 -18.00 1.24
N ASN A 67 16.75 -17.50 0.69
CA ASN A 67 17.50 -16.37 1.22
C ASN A 67 17.64 -15.32 0.13
N THR A 68 17.13 -14.11 0.35
CA THR A 68 17.14 -13.10 -0.70
C THR A 68 17.29 -11.69 -0.13
N PHE A 69 18.05 -10.87 -0.85
CA PHE A 69 18.02 -9.43 -0.69
C PHE A 69 17.03 -8.82 -1.68
N ASN A 70 16.17 -7.95 -1.22
CA ASN A 70 15.13 -7.32 -1.99
C ASN A 70 15.25 -5.79 -1.93
N LEU A 71 15.05 -5.15 -3.07
CA LEU A 71 14.54 -3.79 -3.09
C LEU A 71 13.01 -3.89 -2.97
N ARG A 72 12.51 -3.88 -1.73
CA ARG A 72 11.09 -4.08 -1.48
C ARG A 72 10.26 -2.99 -2.15
N LEU A 73 10.59 -1.73 -1.87
CA LEU A 73 9.96 -0.56 -2.47
C LEU A 73 10.94 0.61 -2.53
N ALA A 74 10.91 1.34 -3.64
CA ALA A 74 11.43 2.69 -3.73
C ALA A 74 10.30 3.58 -4.25
N ARG A 75 9.96 4.66 -3.54
CA ARG A 75 8.89 5.57 -3.94
C ARG A 75 9.36 7.00 -4.03
N PHE A 76 8.92 7.68 -5.08
CA PHE A 76 9.12 9.10 -5.32
C PHE A 76 7.75 9.77 -5.40
N ILE A 77 7.56 10.81 -4.62
CA ILE A 77 6.26 11.43 -4.38
C ILE A 77 6.38 12.93 -4.66
N LEU A 78 5.48 13.43 -5.50
CA LEU A 78 5.27 14.85 -5.71
C LEU A 78 3.87 15.20 -5.18
N ASP A 79 3.83 16.10 -4.21
CA ASP A 79 2.61 16.67 -3.67
C ASP A 79 2.55 18.16 -4.01
N GLY A 80 1.37 18.65 -4.38
CA GLY A 80 1.18 20.05 -4.67
C GLY A 80 -0.23 20.53 -4.32
N LYS A 81 -0.40 21.86 -4.37
CA LYS A 81 -1.68 22.51 -4.09
C LYS A 81 -1.96 23.59 -5.11
N ILE A 82 -3.21 23.62 -5.61
CA ILE A 82 -3.73 24.65 -6.53
C ILE A 82 -5.11 25.08 -6.01
N GLY A 83 -5.17 26.25 -5.36
CA GLY A 83 -6.39 26.72 -4.71
C GLY A 83 -6.88 25.74 -3.65
N ASP A 84 -8.12 25.28 -3.78
CA ASP A 84 -8.75 24.30 -2.88
C ASP A 84 -8.43 22.84 -3.26
N PHE A 85 -7.62 22.62 -4.30
CA PHE A 85 -7.23 21.29 -4.78
C PHE A 85 -5.85 20.92 -4.28
N ASP A 86 -5.73 19.75 -3.64
CA ASP A 86 -4.46 19.06 -3.46
C ASP A 86 -4.30 18.02 -4.58
N TRP A 87 -3.07 17.79 -5.03
CA TRP A 87 -2.79 16.74 -6.00
C TRP A 87 -1.55 15.95 -5.60
N ARG A 88 -1.50 14.72 -6.04
CA ARG A 88 -0.33 13.83 -5.86
C ARG A 88 -0.02 13.10 -7.14
N ALA A 89 1.29 13.00 -7.44
CA ALA A 89 1.84 12.05 -8.38
C ALA A 89 2.88 11.19 -7.65
N GLN A 90 2.80 9.86 -7.79
CA GLN A 90 3.71 8.93 -7.14
C GLN A 90 4.10 7.81 -8.08
N ILE A 91 5.41 7.57 -8.17
CA ILE A 91 5.98 6.41 -8.86
C ILE A 91 6.58 5.45 -7.84
N GLN A 92 6.58 4.16 -8.19
CA GLN A 92 7.13 3.08 -7.37
C GLN A 92 8.10 2.24 -8.20
N GLY A 93 9.26 1.97 -7.62
CA GLY A 93 10.19 0.94 -8.07
C GLY A 93 10.21 -0.25 -7.10
N THR A 94 10.47 -1.45 -7.63
CA THR A 94 10.64 -2.69 -6.86
C THR A 94 11.46 -3.69 -7.66
N ASN A 95 11.91 -4.79 -7.05
CA ASN A 95 12.48 -5.90 -7.79
C ASN A 95 11.50 -6.41 -8.86
N ALA A 96 12.03 -6.89 -9.98
CA ALA A 96 11.24 -7.69 -10.90
C ALA A 96 10.89 -9.04 -10.24
N THR A 97 9.61 -9.40 -10.26
CA THR A 97 9.12 -10.67 -9.73
C THR A 97 9.03 -11.77 -10.79
N GLY A 98 9.33 -11.42 -12.05
CA GLY A 98 9.33 -12.33 -13.18
C GLY A 98 9.54 -11.61 -14.51
N PRO A 99 9.76 -12.33 -15.61
CA PRO A 99 9.89 -11.74 -16.92
C PRO A 99 8.66 -10.89 -17.30
N GLY A 100 8.90 -9.69 -17.86
CA GLY A 100 7.84 -8.79 -18.29
C GLY A 100 7.10 -8.04 -17.17
N GLN A 101 7.46 -8.24 -15.90
CA GLN A 101 6.90 -7.46 -14.80
C GLN A 101 7.55 -6.07 -14.74
N PRO A 102 6.76 -4.98 -14.66
CA PRO A 102 7.32 -3.65 -14.58
C PRO A 102 8.01 -3.44 -13.22
N THR A 103 9.28 -3.05 -13.26
CA THR A 103 10.04 -2.66 -12.07
C THR A 103 9.70 -1.25 -11.60
N VAL A 104 9.19 -0.41 -12.51
CA VAL A 104 8.74 0.96 -12.21
C VAL A 104 7.33 1.18 -12.73
N GLN A 105 6.47 1.77 -11.91
CA GLN A 105 5.08 2.06 -12.29
C GLN A 105 4.54 3.32 -11.61
N LEU A 106 3.63 4.00 -12.29
CA LEU A 106 2.80 5.05 -11.70
C LEU A 106 1.81 4.39 -10.73
N VAL A 107 1.79 4.83 -9.48
CA VAL A 107 0.89 4.25 -8.47
C VAL A 107 -0.18 5.22 -7.99
N ASP A 108 0.13 6.50 -7.81
CA ASP A 108 -0.86 7.53 -7.54
C ASP A 108 -0.78 8.63 -8.59
N LEU A 109 -1.93 9.04 -9.09
CA LEU A 109 -2.12 10.28 -9.84
C LEU A 109 -3.56 10.73 -9.61
N TYR A 110 -3.74 11.70 -8.71
CA TYR A 110 -5.07 12.19 -8.37
C TYR A 110 -5.06 13.67 -8.03
N ALA A 111 -6.25 14.28 -8.12
CA ALA A 111 -6.57 15.57 -7.53
C ALA A 111 -7.69 15.39 -6.49
N GLU A 112 -7.63 16.15 -5.41
CA GLU A 112 -8.61 16.16 -4.34
C GLU A 112 -9.08 17.58 -4.06
N TRP A 113 -10.35 17.86 -4.27
CA TRP A 113 -10.99 19.08 -3.80
C TRP A 113 -11.34 18.93 -2.32
N ARG A 114 -10.89 19.86 -1.48
CA ARG A 114 -10.99 19.75 -0.02
C ARG A 114 -11.30 21.07 0.68
N ARG A 115 -12.14 21.87 0.08
CA ARG A 115 -12.56 23.16 0.64
C ARG A 115 -13.27 23.00 1.99
N PHE A 116 -14.10 21.97 2.12
CA PHE A 116 -14.87 21.69 3.33
C PHE A 116 -14.41 20.39 4.00
N PRO A 117 -14.18 20.40 5.31
CA PRO A 117 -13.85 19.16 6.01
C PRO A 117 -14.95 18.10 5.92
N GLU A 118 -16.20 18.53 5.85
CA GLU A 118 -17.38 17.68 5.78
C GLU A 118 -17.58 17.02 4.42
N PHE A 119 -16.97 17.55 3.37
CA PHE A 119 -17.16 17.06 2.00
C PHE A 119 -15.94 17.32 1.15
N LYS A 120 -15.30 16.24 0.72
CA LYS A 120 -14.10 16.22 -0.11
C LYS A 120 -14.37 15.32 -1.32
N ILE A 121 -13.78 15.65 -2.47
CA ILE A 121 -13.92 14.85 -3.70
C ILE A 121 -12.52 14.55 -4.20
N ARG A 122 -12.20 13.27 -4.38
CA ARG A 122 -10.95 12.83 -4.97
C ARG A 122 -11.21 12.09 -6.27
N ALA A 123 -10.48 12.41 -7.33
CA ALA A 123 -10.58 11.75 -8.63
C ALA A 123 -9.19 11.42 -9.19
N GLY A 124 -9.06 10.26 -9.82
CA GLY A 124 -7.82 9.76 -10.40
C GLY A 124 -7.50 8.35 -9.99
N GLN A 125 -6.21 8.01 -9.91
CA GLN A 125 -5.72 6.72 -9.41
C GLN A 125 -5.16 6.88 -8.01
N PHE A 126 -5.72 6.15 -7.06
CA PHE A 126 -5.34 6.19 -5.64
C PHE A 126 -5.78 4.93 -4.91
N LYS A 127 -5.38 4.78 -3.63
CA LYS A 127 -5.81 3.65 -2.80
C LYS A 127 -7.31 3.70 -2.54
N ARG A 128 -7.98 2.57 -2.77
CA ARG A 128 -9.42 2.39 -2.49
C ARG A 128 -9.73 2.61 -1.01
N CYS A 129 -10.91 3.09 -0.72
CA CYS A 129 -11.39 3.39 0.63
C CYS A 129 -11.87 2.13 1.39
N PHE A 130 -11.01 1.14 1.55
CA PHE A 130 -11.32 -0.14 2.19
C PHE A 130 -10.25 -0.50 3.21
N THR A 131 -10.63 -0.86 4.46
CA THR A 131 -9.78 -1.16 5.62
C THR A 131 -9.07 0.05 6.26
N PHE A 132 -8.53 -0.11 7.47
CA PHE A 132 -7.64 0.88 8.08
C PHE A 132 -6.17 0.64 7.69
N GLU A 133 -5.76 -0.62 7.48
CA GLU A 133 -4.36 -0.91 7.18
C GLU A 133 -3.97 -0.56 5.74
N ASN A 134 -4.79 -0.90 4.75
CA ASN A 134 -4.43 -0.69 3.34
C ASN A 134 -4.08 0.77 2.99
N PRO A 135 -4.78 1.83 3.49
CA PRO A 135 -4.41 3.21 3.21
C PRO A 135 -3.06 3.64 3.78
N THR A 136 -2.50 2.95 4.79
CA THR A 136 -1.21 3.32 5.36
C THR A 136 -0.08 3.18 4.34
N HIS A 137 0.94 4.05 4.43
CA HIS A 137 2.13 3.89 3.61
C HIS A 137 2.96 2.70 4.13
N PRO A 138 3.51 1.84 3.26
CA PRO A 138 4.36 0.72 3.68
C PRO A 138 5.45 1.13 4.66
N ILE A 139 6.14 2.24 4.42
CA ILE A 139 7.21 2.77 5.28
C ILE A 139 6.76 3.19 6.68
N THR A 140 5.47 3.44 6.90
CA THR A 140 4.93 3.84 8.22
C THR A 140 4.18 2.72 8.91
N GLN A 141 4.14 1.56 8.30
CA GLN A 141 3.38 0.42 8.79
C GLN A 141 4.06 -0.27 9.97
N GLY A 142 5.40 -0.21 9.99
CA GLY A 142 6.22 -0.83 11.05
C GLY A 142 6.32 -2.35 10.97
N TRP A 143 5.94 -2.97 9.85
CA TRP A 143 5.95 -4.40 9.60
C TRP A 143 6.56 -4.73 8.23
N ARG A 144 7.13 -5.95 8.08
CA ARG A 144 7.62 -6.49 6.80
C ARG A 144 6.58 -6.48 5.66
N GLY A 145 5.31 -6.35 6.00
CA GLY A 145 4.21 -6.31 5.04
C GLY A 145 2.87 -6.13 5.71
N TYR A 146 1.85 -5.86 4.88
CA TYR A 146 0.47 -5.91 5.31
C TYR A 146 0.12 -7.31 5.84
N ALA A 147 -0.88 -7.40 6.72
CA ALA A 147 -1.43 -8.67 7.12
C ALA A 147 -1.93 -9.47 5.91
N ASP A 148 -1.86 -10.80 5.98
CA ASP A 148 -2.18 -11.67 4.84
C ASP A 148 -3.60 -11.45 4.32
N VAL A 149 -4.57 -11.27 5.22
CA VAL A 149 -5.95 -10.94 4.84
C VAL A 149 -6.06 -9.62 4.07
N ILE A 150 -5.27 -8.62 4.44
CA ILE A 150 -5.20 -7.33 3.73
C ILE A 150 -4.53 -7.52 2.36
N ASN A 151 -3.42 -8.23 2.29
CA ASN A 151 -2.75 -8.53 1.02
C ASN A 151 -3.65 -9.26 0.05
N LYS A 152 -4.38 -10.28 0.52
CA LYS A 152 -5.19 -11.17 -0.30
C LYS A 152 -6.57 -10.62 -0.66
N LEU A 153 -7.10 -9.68 0.13
CA LEU A 153 -8.46 -9.18 -0.05
C LEU A 153 -8.56 -7.65 -0.26
N SER A 154 -7.42 -6.94 -0.32
CA SER A 154 -7.47 -5.47 -0.41
C SER A 154 -6.24 -4.82 -1.04
N ALA A 155 -5.06 -5.48 -1.05
CA ALA A 155 -3.79 -4.80 -1.29
C ALA A 155 -2.95 -5.38 -2.44
N PHE A 156 -1.79 -6.00 -2.14
CA PHE A 156 -0.78 -6.32 -3.15
C PHE A 156 -1.00 -7.64 -3.88
N GLY A 157 -1.66 -8.60 -3.29
CA GLY A 157 -1.84 -9.94 -3.83
C GLY A 157 -3.29 -10.36 -3.84
N ASP A 158 -4.18 -9.50 -4.34
CA ASP A 158 -5.62 -9.78 -4.33
C ASP A 158 -5.94 -11.13 -4.97
N ARG A 159 -6.79 -11.93 -4.30
CA ARG A 159 -7.16 -13.28 -4.72
C ARG A 159 -7.82 -13.34 -6.10
N THR A 160 -8.42 -12.25 -6.57
CA THR A 160 -9.00 -12.18 -7.91
C THR A 160 -7.95 -11.95 -9.00
N GLY A 161 -6.68 -11.85 -8.62
CA GLY A 161 -5.58 -11.63 -9.56
C GLY A 161 -5.63 -10.27 -10.23
N GLU A 162 -6.30 -9.27 -9.68
CA GLU A 162 -6.24 -7.91 -10.21
C GLU A 162 -4.80 -7.41 -10.24
N ARG A 163 -4.50 -6.49 -11.14
CA ARG A 163 -3.18 -5.86 -11.17
C ARG A 163 -3.00 -5.01 -9.94
N SER A 164 -2.18 -5.48 -9.02
CA SER A 164 -2.10 -4.90 -7.70
C SER A 164 -0.91 -3.97 -7.53
N SER A 165 -1.12 -2.88 -6.82
CA SER A 165 -0.09 -2.10 -6.15
C SER A 165 -0.67 -1.45 -4.90
N GLY A 166 -0.83 -2.24 -3.84
CA GLY A 166 -1.34 -1.78 -2.55
C GLY A 166 -2.78 -1.29 -2.61
N GLY A 167 -3.67 -2.00 -3.36
CA GLY A 167 -5.09 -1.72 -3.40
C GLY A 167 -5.49 -0.42 -4.09
N ARG A 168 -4.74 -0.02 -5.11
CA ARG A 168 -5.05 1.16 -5.92
C ARG A 168 -5.94 0.84 -7.09
N ASP A 169 -6.75 1.85 -7.47
CA ASP A 169 -7.61 1.78 -8.64
C ASP A 169 -7.91 3.19 -9.18
N ILE A 170 -8.47 3.27 -10.36
CA ILE A 170 -8.92 4.52 -11.00
C ILE A 170 -10.39 4.73 -10.64
N GLY A 171 -10.71 5.90 -10.09
CA GLY A 171 -12.08 6.18 -9.68
C GLY A 171 -12.30 7.57 -9.11
N ILE A 172 -13.47 7.74 -8.50
CA ILE A 172 -13.90 8.95 -7.79
C ILE A 172 -14.34 8.54 -6.39
N GLN A 173 -13.90 9.30 -5.39
CA GLN A 173 -14.24 9.09 -3.99
C GLN A 173 -14.77 10.38 -3.37
N PHE A 174 -15.81 10.26 -2.57
CA PHE A 174 -16.34 11.28 -1.68
C PHE A 174 -16.02 10.91 -0.24
N ALA A 175 -15.61 11.88 0.57
CA ALA A 175 -15.29 11.66 1.97
C ALA A 175 -15.56 12.90 2.81
N GLY A 176 -15.77 12.74 4.10
CA GLY A 176 -15.94 13.87 4.99
C GLY A 176 -15.83 13.49 6.45
N ASP A 177 -15.58 14.52 7.25
CA ASP A 177 -15.46 14.44 8.70
C ASP A 177 -16.59 15.24 9.34
N LEU A 178 -17.42 14.60 10.18
CA LEU A 178 -18.65 15.15 10.73
C LEU A 178 -18.62 15.22 12.27
N PHE A 179 -19.55 15.98 12.81
CA PHE A 179 -19.85 16.09 14.23
C PHE A 179 -18.64 16.51 15.08
N PRO A 180 -18.23 17.80 15.02
CA PRO A 180 -17.17 18.30 15.88
C PRO A 180 -17.61 18.25 17.36
N ASN A 181 -16.74 17.74 18.23
CA ASN A 181 -16.96 17.81 19.67
C ASN A 181 -16.61 19.22 20.22
N ALA A 182 -16.74 19.41 21.54
CA ALA A 182 -16.45 20.68 22.19
C ALA A 182 -15.02 21.21 21.94
N ASN A 183 -14.06 20.34 21.63
CA ASN A 183 -12.68 20.70 21.31
C ASN A 183 -12.43 20.84 19.79
N GLY A 184 -13.48 20.85 18.96
CA GLY A 184 -13.39 20.96 17.51
C GLY A 184 -12.94 19.68 16.81
N ARG A 185 -12.67 18.57 17.54
CA ARG A 185 -12.32 17.30 16.93
C ARG A 185 -13.57 16.61 16.37
N ARG A 186 -13.55 16.27 15.09
CA ARG A 186 -14.63 15.53 14.44
C ARG A 186 -14.61 14.08 14.87
N ILE A 187 -15.78 13.52 15.16
CA ILE A 187 -15.92 12.18 15.75
C ILE A 187 -16.44 11.12 14.81
N LEU A 188 -16.89 11.49 13.62
CA LEU A 188 -17.35 10.57 12.59
C LEU A 188 -16.65 10.89 11.28
N HIS A 189 -16.17 9.84 10.60
CA HIS A 189 -15.72 9.91 9.21
C HIS A 189 -16.56 9.01 8.33
N TYR A 190 -16.84 9.45 7.11
CA TYR A 190 -17.43 8.63 6.07
C TYR A 190 -16.64 8.75 4.78
N GLN A 191 -16.65 7.69 3.98
CA GLN A 191 -16.11 7.70 2.63
C GLN A 191 -16.86 6.72 1.75
N VAL A 192 -17.02 7.06 0.48
CA VAL A 192 -17.64 6.21 -0.55
C VAL A 192 -16.99 6.52 -1.89
N GLY A 193 -16.70 5.50 -2.68
CA GLY A 193 -16.07 5.67 -3.98
C GLY A 193 -16.62 4.71 -5.02
N VAL A 194 -16.42 5.09 -6.27
CA VAL A 194 -16.75 4.31 -7.47
C VAL A 194 -15.46 4.13 -8.26
N TYR A 195 -15.11 2.88 -8.57
CA TYR A 195 -13.83 2.51 -9.17
C TYR A 195 -14.02 1.58 -10.37
N ASN A 196 -12.99 1.45 -11.21
CA ASN A 196 -13.03 0.53 -12.35
C ASN A 196 -13.06 -0.96 -11.93
N GLY A 197 -12.53 -1.31 -10.76
CA GLY A 197 -12.51 -2.70 -10.28
C GLY A 197 -11.35 -3.55 -10.80
N GLU A 198 -10.43 -2.99 -11.58
CA GLU A 198 -9.39 -3.71 -12.30
C GLU A 198 -7.98 -3.57 -11.72
N GLY A 199 -7.82 -2.65 -10.75
CA GLY A 199 -6.55 -2.34 -10.11
C GLY A 199 -5.73 -1.27 -10.82
N VAL A 200 -4.44 -1.20 -10.48
CA VAL A 200 -3.53 -0.12 -10.89
C VAL A 200 -3.26 -0.09 -12.40
N ASN A 201 -3.37 1.10 -13.01
CA ASN A 201 -3.07 1.34 -14.43
C ASN A 201 -3.89 0.47 -15.41
N MET A 202 -5.09 0.07 -15.01
CA MET A 202 -5.97 -0.76 -15.82
C MET A 202 -7.23 -0.01 -16.22
N LYS A 203 -7.66 -0.23 -17.49
CA LYS A 203 -8.98 0.16 -17.93
C LYS A 203 -10.00 -0.86 -17.45
N ASP A 204 -11.24 -0.42 -17.30
CA ASP A 204 -12.37 -1.29 -17.06
C ASP A 204 -12.51 -2.35 -18.18
N GLN A 205 -12.71 -3.59 -17.82
CA GLN A 205 -12.78 -4.74 -18.75
C GLN A 205 -14.17 -5.35 -18.86
N ASP A 206 -15.11 -4.97 -18.00
CA ASP A 206 -16.45 -5.55 -18.02
C ASP A 206 -17.58 -4.50 -17.98
N ASN A 207 -17.23 -3.22 -18.05
CA ASN A 207 -18.14 -2.08 -17.93
C ASN A 207 -18.92 -2.03 -16.60
N ARG A 208 -18.48 -2.78 -15.59
CA ARG A 208 -19.01 -2.73 -14.24
C ARG A 208 -18.11 -1.87 -13.36
N LYS A 209 -18.67 -1.34 -12.29
CA LYS A 209 -17.94 -0.52 -11.35
C LYS A 209 -17.96 -1.16 -9.96
N ASP A 210 -16.83 -1.01 -9.27
CA ASP A 210 -16.74 -1.33 -7.87
C ASP A 210 -17.25 -0.15 -7.03
N PHE A 211 -18.19 -0.43 -6.13
CA PHE A 211 -18.67 0.51 -5.13
C PHE A 211 -18.04 0.14 -3.79
N ILE A 212 -17.28 1.06 -3.20
CA ILE A 212 -16.57 0.81 -1.95
C ILE A 212 -16.87 1.96 -1.01
N GLY A 213 -17.21 1.64 0.25
CA GLY A 213 -17.47 2.65 1.25
C GLY A 213 -17.04 2.20 2.63
N GLY A 214 -16.91 3.18 3.53
CA GLY A 214 -16.60 2.96 4.93
C GLY A 214 -17.09 4.08 5.81
N ILE A 215 -17.37 3.75 7.04
CA ILE A 215 -17.73 4.69 8.08
C ILE A 215 -17.04 4.29 9.38
N TRP A 216 -16.53 5.27 10.12
CA TRP A 216 -15.94 5.01 11.43
C TRP A 216 -16.17 6.14 12.41
N VAL A 217 -16.21 5.77 13.67
CA VAL A 217 -16.30 6.70 14.80
C VAL A 217 -14.96 6.81 15.50
N MET A 218 -14.68 8.00 16.01
CA MET A 218 -13.47 8.35 16.75
C MET A 218 -13.86 8.88 18.15
N PRO A 219 -14.32 7.99 19.08
CA PRO A 219 -14.91 8.42 20.35
C PRO A 219 -13.90 9.13 21.25
N ILE A 220 -12.67 8.67 21.29
CA ILE A 220 -11.57 9.29 22.02
C ILE A 220 -10.37 9.55 21.09
N LYS A 221 -9.42 10.39 21.52
CA LYS A 221 -8.20 10.63 20.77
C LYS A 221 -7.41 9.34 20.57
N GLY A 222 -7.01 9.06 19.34
CA GLY A 222 -6.25 7.86 18.97
C GLY A 222 -7.09 6.64 18.63
N LEU A 223 -8.34 6.53 19.11
CA LEU A 223 -9.20 5.39 18.83
C LEU A 223 -10.13 5.67 17.65
N ARG A 224 -10.17 4.73 16.70
CA ARG A 224 -11.17 4.66 15.64
C ARG A 224 -11.72 3.26 15.50
N ILE A 225 -13.02 3.15 15.28
CA ILE A 225 -13.73 1.89 15.09
C ILE A 225 -14.66 2.07 13.90
N GLY A 226 -14.61 1.16 12.93
CA GLY A 226 -15.37 1.31 11.71
C GLY A 226 -15.69 0.03 10.98
N ALA A 227 -16.51 0.18 9.97
CA ALA A 227 -16.91 -0.86 9.04
C ALA A 227 -16.81 -0.38 7.61
N PHE A 228 -16.54 -1.32 6.70
CA PHE A 228 -16.39 -1.07 5.27
C PHE A 228 -17.17 -2.11 4.48
N GLY A 229 -17.67 -1.69 3.32
CA GLY A 229 -18.33 -2.54 2.35
C GLY A 229 -17.73 -2.35 0.97
N TRP A 230 -17.73 -3.42 0.20
CA TRP A 230 -17.26 -3.43 -1.19
C TRP A 230 -18.16 -4.37 -2.00
N THR A 231 -18.76 -3.86 -3.04
CA THR A 231 -19.46 -4.66 -4.04
C THR A 231 -18.95 -4.29 -5.43
N GLY A 232 -18.65 -5.30 -6.24
CA GLY A 232 -18.05 -5.09 -7.55
C GLY A 232 -17.74 -6.39 -8.28
N SER A 233 -16.90 -6.29 -9.29
CA SER A 233 -16.51 -7.42 -10.13
C SER A 233 -15.05 -7.30 -10.61
N ARG A 234 -14.53 -8.41 -11.09
CA ARG A 234 -13.29 -8.50 -11.84
C ARG A 234 -13.59 -9.05 -13.22
N GLY A 235 -13.36 -8.24 -14.24
CA GLY A 235 -13.55 -8.62 -15.65
C GLY A 235 -12.40 -9.47 -16.21
N GLY A 236 -12.61 -10.01 -17.42
CA GLY A 236 -11.57 -10.67 -18.18
C GLY A 236 -11.07 -11.99 -17.60
N MET A 237 -11.89 -12.71 -16.83
CA MET A 237 -11.55 -13.99 -16.21
C MET A 237 -11.93 -15.14 -17.14
N LEU A 238 -10.95 -15.96 -17.55
CA LEU A 238 -11.20 -17.19 -18.31
C LEU A 238 -11.88 -18.22 -17.41
N ASP A 239 -13.03 -18.70 -17.83
CA ASP A 239 -13.71 -19.83 -17.20
C ASP A 239 -13.18 -21.14 -17.77
N PRO A 240 -12.45 -21.97 -17.00
CA PRO A 240 -11.87 -23.19 -17.50
C PRO A 240 -12.91 -24.28 -17.85
N LEU A 241 -14.15 -24.12 -17.36
CA LEU A 241 -15.21 -25.09 -17.64
C LEU A 241 -15.90 -24.84 -18.99
N THR A 242 -15.95 -23.58 -19.42
CA THR A 242 -16.65 -23.18 -20.65
C THR A 242 -15.70 -22.72 -21.76
N GLY A 243 -14.47 -22.30 -21.39
CA GLY A 243 -13.52 -21.66 -22.30
C GLY A 243 -13.87 -20.19 -22.61
N GLU A 244 -14.89 -19.65 -21.98
CA GLU A 244 -15.35 -18.26 -22.20
C GLU A 244 -14.73 -17.31 -21.16
N THR A 245 -14.66 -16.04 -21.54
CA THR A 245 -14.23 -14.98 -20.61
C THR A 245 -15.46 -14.35 -19.96
N ARG A 246 -15.44 -14.22 -18.64
CA ARG A 246 -16.51 -13.61 -17.87
C ARG A 246 -16.01 -12.78 -16.68
N SER A 247 -16.91 -12.04 -16.05
CA SER A 247 -16.65 -11.33 -14.81
C SER A 247 -16.93 -12.22 -13.60
N VAL A 248 -16.11 -12.08 -12.55
CA VAL A 248 -16.34 -12.70 -11.24
C VAL A 248 -16.65 -11.61 -10.21
N GLU A 249 -17.55 -11.92 -9.29
CA GLU A 249 -17.96 -11.01 -8.24
C GLU A 249 -16.84 -10.77 -7.21
N LYS A 250 -16.84 -9.56 -6.65
CA LYS A 250 -16.02 -9.14 -5.50
C LYS A 250 -16.91 -8.46 -4.48
N ASN A 251 -17.54 -9.23 -3.60
CA ASN A 251 -18.35 -8.69 -2.51
C ASN A 251 -17.59 -8.90 -1.20
N ARG A 252 -17.27 -7.82 -0.49
CA ARG A 252 -16.45 -7.86 0.72
C ARG A 252 -17.01 -6.95 1.79
N TYR A 253 -16.82 -7.32 3.04
CA TYR A 253 -16.96 -6.40 4.16
C TYR A 253 -15.77 -6.52 5.10
N CYS A 254 -15.51 -5.43 5.82
CA CYS A 254 -14.44 -5.35 6.80
C CYS A 254 -14.94 -4.68 8.07
N LEU A 255 -14.51 -5.23 9.21
CA LEU A 255 -14.65 -4.59 10.53
C LEU A 255 -13.25 -4.25 11.03
N SER A 256 -13.08 -3.02 11.47
CA SER A 256 -11.76 -2.48 11.85
C SER A 256 -11.82 -1.74 13.17
N ALA A 257 -10.81 -1.95 14.00
CA ALA A 257 -10.55 -1.17 15.20
C ALA A 257 -9.06 -0.82 15.27
N GLU A 258 -8.77 0.43 15.62
CA GLU A 258 -7.38 0.91 15.76
C GLU A 258 -7.28 1.90 16.90
N TYR A 259 -6.23 1.75 17.68
CA TYR A 259 -5.75 2.78 18.61
C TYR A 259 -4.33 3.17 18.20
N ASP A 260 -4.11 4.44 17.88
CA ASP A 260 -2.83 5.00 17.50
C ASP A 260 -2.61 6.35 18.19
N LEU A 261 -1.78 6.32 19.22
CA LEU A 261 -1.45 7.52 20.00
C LEU A 261 -0.14 7.32 20.78
N ASN A 262 0.72 8.36 20.79
CA ASN A 262 1.95 8.40 21.59
C ASN A 262 2.88 7.19 21.35
N GLU A 263 3.08 6.80 20.09
CA GLU A 263 3.91 5.67 19.66
C GLU A 263 3.32 4.27 20.02
N TRP A 264 2.13 4.23 20.62
CA TRP A 264 1.37 3.01 20.81
C TRP A 264 0.45 2.80 19.63
N THR A 265 0.56 1.67 18.95
CA THR A 265 -0.35 1.30 17.86
C THR A 265 -0.89 -0.08 18.11
N PHE A 266 -2.22 -0.19 18.19
CA PHE A 266 -2.94 -1.47 18.21
C PHE A 266 -3.95 -1.46 17.09
N ARG A 267 -4.02 -2.54 16.33
CA ARG A 267 -5.01 -2.68 15.25
C ARG A 267 -5.51 -4.10 15.17
N ALA A 268 -6.80 -4.23 14.89
CA ALA A 268 -7.44 -5.48 14.55
C ALA A 268 -8.41 -5.26 13.40
N GLU A 269 -8.37 -6.13 12.42
CA GLU A 269 -9.31 -6.10 11.29
C GLU A 269 -9.74 -7.53 10.93
N TYR A 270 -11.00 -7.67 10.56
CA TYR A 270 -11.58 -8.88 9.97
C TYR A 270 -12.14 -8.54 8.61
N ILE A 271 -11.84 -9.37 7.60
CA ILE A 271 -12.39 -9.23 6.26
C ILE A 271 -13.02 -10.55 5.85
N HIS A 272 -14.24 -10.46 5.30
CA HIS A 272 -14.92 -11.51 4.58
C HIS A 272 -15.02 -11.13 3.10
N SER A 273 -14.82 -12.10 2.21
CA SER A 273 -14.92 -11.94 0.76
C SER A 273 -15.76 -13.05 0.16
N GLN A 274 -16.68 -12.68 -0.72
CA GLN A 274 -17.40 -13.57 -1.61
C GLN A 274 -17.02 -13.28 -3.06
N GLY A 275 -16.85 -14.31 -3.85
CA GLY A 275 -16.41 -14.31 -5.24
C GLY A 275 -15.19 -15.20 -5.44
N TRP A 276 -15.06 -15.76 -6.64
CA TRP A 276 -14.02 -16.70 -7.00
C TRP A 276 -12.62 -16.06 -7.01
N GLY A 277 -11.62 -16.84 -6.65
CA GLY A 277 -10.22 -16.47 -6.84
C GLY A 277 -9.73 -16.68 -8.26
N ALA A 278 -8.52 -16.20 -8.55
CA ALA A 278 -7.84 -16.39 -9.83
C ALA A 278 -6.61 -17.28 -9.69
N LYS A 279 -6.37 -18.09 -10.73
CA LYS A 279 -5.11 -18.77 -11.00
C LYS A 279 -4.46 -18.12 -12.23
N SER A 280 -3.15 -18.03 -12.25
CA SER A 280 -2.39 -17.55 -13.41
C SER A 280 -1.66 -18.74 -14.05
N PRO A 281 -2.16 -19.31 -15.15
CA PRO A 281 -1.55 -20.46 -15.80
C PRO A 281 -0.32 -20.12 -16.67
N GLY A 282 0.41 -19.06 -16.37
CA GLY A 282 1.69 -18.74 -17.01
C GLY A 282 1.64 -17.83 -18.25
N ASN A 283 0.49 -17.58 -18.84
CA ASN A 283 0.36 -16.81 -20.09
C ASN A 283 -0.27 -15.42 -19.93
N ASN A 284 -0.13 -14.79 -18.77
CA ASN A 284 -0.85 -13.56 -18.41
C ASN A 284 -2.39 -13.68 -18.46
N VAL A 285 -2.92 -14.85 -18.75
CA VAL A 285 -4.34 -15.17 -18.69
C VAL A 285 -4.69 -15.46 -17.24
N ARG A 286 -5.76 -14.86 -16.74
CA ARG A 286 -6.30 -15.14 -15.41
C ARG A 286 -7.48 -16.04 -15.53
N GLU A 287 -7.35 -17.21 -14.93
CA GLU A 287 -8.35 -18.26 -14.94
C GLU A 287 -9.08 -18.30 -13.61
N ILE A 288 -10.38 -18.55 -13.64
CA ILE A 288 -11.17 -18.75 -12.43
C ILE A 288 -10.69 -20.01 -11.74
N TYR A 289 -10.34 -19.89 -10.46
CA TYR A 289 -9.82 -21.01 -9.67
C TYR A 289 -10.91 -21.58 -8.77
N TYR A 290 -11.68 -22.52 -9.31
CA TYR A 290 -12.82 -23.14 -8.61
C TYR A 290 -12.41 -23.94 -7.37
N GLU A 291 -11.23 -24.54 -7.36
CA GLU A 291 -10.72 -25.31 -6.21
C GLU A 291 -10.57 -24.44 -4.95
N ASN A 292 -10.32 -23.14 -5.10
CA ASN A 292 -10.25 -22.19 -3.98
C ASN A 292 -11.61 -21.76 -3.44
N GLY A 293 -12.73 -22.30 -3.98
CA GLY A 293 -14.06 -21.90 -3.57
C GLY A 293 -14.37 -20.40 -3.84
N ASP A 294 -15.59 -20.00 -3.55
CA ASP A 294 -16.11 -18.65 -3.78
C ASP A 294 -16.08 -17.74 -2.53
N LYS A 295 -15.51 -18.20 -1.42
CA LYS A 295 -15.43 -17.45 -0.17
C LYS A 295 -14.04 -17.50 0.41
N ALA A 296 -13.63 -16.39 0.99
CA ALA A 296 -12.39 -16.27 1.76
C ALA A 296 -12.60 -15.32 2.92
N ASP A 297 -11.89 -15.53 3.98
CA ASP A 297 -11.88 -14.61 5.13
C ASP A 297 -10.54 -14.63 5.86
N GLY A 298 -10.39 -13.72 6.77
CA GLY A 298 -9.25 -13.68 7.67
C GLY A 298 -9.32 -12.50 8.61
N TRP A 299 -8.45 -12.53 9.58
CA TRP A 299 -8.31 -11.45 10.54
C TRP A 299 -6.90 -11.39 11.08
N TYR A 300 -6.58 -10.27 11.68
CA TYR A 300 -5.35 -10.11 12.41
C TYR A 300 -5.55 -9.19 13.62
N VAL A 301 -4.63 -9.30 14.54
CA VAL A 301 -4.43 -8.34 15.62
C VAL A 301 -2.94 -8.09 15.77
N PHE A 302 -2.55 -6.84 15.92
CA PHE A 302 -1.18 -6.49 16.25
C PHE A 302 -1.07 -5.37 17.28
N GLY A 303 0.08 -5.32 17.94
CA GLY A 303 0.51 -4.21 18.77
C GLY A 303 1.94 -3.80 18.46
N ILE A 304 2.20 -2.50 18.47
CA ILE A 304 3.53 -1.88 18.46
C ILE A 304 3.58 -0.99 19.69
N VAL A 305 4.60 -1.19 20.53
CA VAL A 305 4.75 -0.49 21.81
C VAL A 305 6.16 0.08 21.96
N PRO A 306 6.32 1.32 22.48
CA PRO A 306 7.64 1.89 22.71
C PRO A 306 8.30 1.24 23.93
N LEU A 307 9.44 0.59 23.75
CA LEU A 307 10.35 0.18 24.83
C LEU A 307 11.22 1.36 25.26
N ILE A 308 11.70 2.11 24.28
CA ILE A 308 12.44 3.36 24.46
C ILE A 308 11.79 4.36 23.53
N LYS A 309 11.13 5.36 24.10
CA LYS A 309 10.38 6.36 23.34
C LYS A 309 11.25 7.03 22.27
N GLY A 310 10.72 7.09 21.03
CA GLY A 310 11.39 7.66 19.86
C GLY A 310 12.61 6.86 19.38
N LYS A 311 12.91 5.67 19.95
CA LYS A 311 14.13 4.96 19.61
C LYS A 311 13.98 3.45 19.40
N LEU A 312 13.20 2.76 20.22
CA LEU A 312 13.06 1.30 20.14
C LEU A 312 11.63 0.91 20.43
N HIS A 313 10.99 0.25 19.49
CA HIS A 313 9.65 -0.32 19.66
C HIS A 313 9.70 -1.84 19.57
N ALA A 314 8.92 -2.50 20.42
CA ALA A 314 8.61 -3.92 20.27
C ALA A 314 7.28 -4.07 19.56
N LYS A 315 7.13 -5.17 18.82
CA LYS A 315 5.92 -5.47 18.07
C LYS A 315 5.57 -6.94 18.10
N ALA A 316 4.28 -7.25 18.08
CA ALA A 316 3.75 -8.59 17.96
C ALA A 316 2.49 -8.58 17.10
N ARG A 317 2.32 -9.61 16.25
CA ARG A 317 1.14 -9.81 15.41
C ARG A 317 0.75 -11.28 15.41
N TYR A 318 -0.55 -11.52 15.49
CA TYR A 318 -1.16 -12.79 15.12
C TYR A 318 -2.09 -12.54 13.95
N GLN A 319 -2.06 -13.44 12.96
CA GLN A 319 -2.93 -13.34 11.81
C GLN A 319 -3.35 -14.71 11.32
N THR A 320 -4.50 -14.73 10.64
CA THR A 320 -5.02 -15.91 9.95
C THR A 320 -5.72 -15.46 8.66
N TYR A 321 -5.57 -16.28 7.63
CA TYR A 321 -6.25 -16.13 6.36
C TYR A 321 -6.71 -17.50 5.86
N ARG A 322 -7.93 -17.58 5.36
CA ARG A 322 -8.46 -18.78 4.69
C ARG A 322 -8.82 -18.44 3.26
N ASN A 323 -8.21 -19.15 2.34
CA ASN A 323 -8.49 -18.99 0.91
C ASN A 323 -9.80 -19.64 0.48
N GLN A 324 -10.31 -20.54 1.33
CA GLN A 324 -11.62 -21.20 1.27
C GLN A 324 -12.29 -21.08 2.64
N LYS A 325 -13.57 -21.42 2.70
CA LYS A 325 -14.31 -21.47 3.98
C LYS A 325 -13.73 -22.51 4.95
N GLU A 326 -13.05 -23.52 4.42
CA GLU A 326 -12.55 -24.66 5.17
C GLU A 326 -11.25 -24.32 5.93
N TRP A 327 -11.11 -24.83 7.15
CA TRP A 327 -9.91 -24.65 7.96
C TRP A 327 -8.66 -25.31 7.37
N SER A 328 -8.85 -26.33 6.53
CA SER A 328 -7.78 -26.98 5.79
C SER A 328 -7.00 -26.04 4.84
N SER A 329 -7.56 -24.89 4.50
CA SER A 329 -6.91 -23.85 3.70
C SER A 329 -6.32 -22.70 4.53
N SER A 330 -6.25 -22.83 5.85
CA SER A 330 -5.80 -21.71 6.69
C SER A 330 -4.29 -21.51 6.64
N GLN A 331 -3.91 -20.23 6.55
CA GLN A 331 -2.56 -19.73 6.78
C GLN A 331 -2.60 -18.95 8.09
N ASN A 332 -1.76 -19.32 9.05
CA ASN A 332 -1.69 -18.66 10.35
C ASN A 332 -0.25 -18.25 10.61
N SER A 333 -0.03 -17.10 11.21
CA SER A 333 1.30 -16.74 11.69
C SER A 333 1.28 -16.03 13.04
N VAL A 334 2.33 -16.27 13.82
CA VAL A 334 2.69 -15.51 15.00
C VAL A 334 3.99 -14.79 14.68
N GLU A 335 4.01 -13.50 14.83
CA GLU A 335 5.14 -12.66 14.45
C GLU A 335 5.57 -11.78 15.61
N PHE A 336 6.88 -11.64 15.78
CA PHE A 336 7.48 -10.76 16.76
C PHE A 336 8.62 -9.97 16.12
N GLY A 337 8.87 -8.77 16.62
CA GLY A 337 9.96 -7.99 16.10
C GLY A 337 10.28 -6.74 16.90
N LEU A 338 11.29 -6.05 16.42
CA LEU A 338 11.77 -4.78 16.94
C LEU A 338 11.90 -3.78 15.80
N ASN A 339 11.58 -2.52 16.08
CA ASN A 339 11.86 -1.39 15.20
C ASN A 339 12.82 -0.44 15.92
N TYR A 340 13.98 -0.21 15.33
CA TYR A 340 15.00 0.69 15.88
C TYR A 340 15.16 1.92 15.01
N PHE A 341 14.94 3.10 15.58
CA PHE A 341 15.07 4.39 14.91
C PHE A 341 16.47 4.96 15.15
N PHE A 342 17.33 4.93 14.12
CA PHE A 342 18.62 5.64 14.15
C PHE A 342 18.38 7.15 14.16
N THR A 343 17.46 7.59 13.30
CA THR A 343 16.96 8.96 13.18
C THR A 343 15.48 8.90 12.83
N LYS A 344 14.80 10.06 12.78
CA LYS A 344 13.41 10.12 12.27
C LYS A 344 13.26 9.67 10.80
N ASN A 345 14.37 9.58 10.05
CA ASN A 345 14.39 9.26 8.63
C ASN A 345 15.08 7.93 8.31
N LEU A 346 15.65 7.26 9.31
CA LEU A 346 16.35 5.98 9.12
C LEU A 346 15.94 5.01 10.23
N GLU A 347 15.37 3.88 9.84
CA GLU A 347 14.78 2.88 10.71
C GLU A 347 15.21 1.48 10.28
N LEU A 348 15.46 0.60 11.26
CA LEU A 348 15.74 -0.82 11.05
C LEU A 348 14.62 -1.63 11.68
N HIS A 349 14.06 -2.54 10.90
CA HIS A 349 13.12 -3.55 11.36
C HIS A 349 13.81 -4.91 11.43
N ALA A 350 13.53 -5.65 12.47
CA ALA A 350 13.93 -7.06 12.58
C ALA A 350 12.72 -7.86 13.05
N GLU A 351 12.34 -8.89 12.30
CA GLU A 351 11.14 -9.69 12.53
C GLU A 351 11.44 -11.18 12.44
N TYR A 352 10.76 -11.94 13.27
CA TYR A 352 10.63 -13.37 13.20
C TYR A 352 9.18 -13.76 13.10
N ALA A 353 8.84 -14.67 12.20
CA ALA A 353 7.53 -15.24 12.06
C ALA A 353 7.58 -16.76 12.10
N ARG A 354 6.70 -17.35 12.90
CA ARG A 354 6.35 -18.78 12.80
C ARG A 354 5.06 -18.89 12.01
N ILE A 355 5.13 -19.59 10.88
CA ILE A 355 4.03 -19.72 9.93
C ILE A 355 3.53 -21.16 9.93
N ASN A 356 2.20 -21.35 9.94
CA ASN A 356 1.53 -22.60 9.64
C ASN A 356 0.65 -22.37 8.42
N ASP A 357 1.06 -22.88 7.28
CA ASP A 357 0.36 -22.78 6.00
C ASP A 357 -0.17 -24.14 5.55
N ARG A 358 -1.43 -24.38 5.83
CA ARG A 358 -2.09 -25.65 5.48
C ARG A 358 -2.42 -25.82 3.99
N THR A 359 -2.12 -24.81 3.17
CA THR A 359 -2.22 -24.94 1.70
C THR A 359 -1.02 -25.67 1.10
N LEU A 360 0.06 -25.83 1.87
CA LEU A 360 1.23 -26.60 1.49
C LEU A 360 1.04 -28.09 1.83
N ALA A 361 1.95 -28.96 1.38
CA ALA A 361 1.97 -30.36 1.76
C ALA A 361 2.19 -30.52 3.29
N ASP A 362 1.66 -31.58 3.89
CA ASP A 362 1.63 -31.77 5.35
C ASP A 362 2.98 -31.64 6.05
N ASP A 363 4.03 -32.14 5.42
CA ASP A 363 5.42 -32.06 5.88
C ASP A 363 6.02 -30.66 5.76
N LYS A 364 5.37 -29.73 5.07
CA LYS A 364 5.83 -28.36 4.78
C LYS A 364 4.98 -27.26 5.38
N HIS A 365 3.93 -27.63 6.12
CA HIS A 365 3.00 -26.65 6.71
C HIS A 365 3.68 -25.65 7.63
N ASN A 366 4.69 -26.08 8.38
CA ASN A 366 5.28 -25.27 9.43
C ASN A 366 6.67 -24.80 9.04
N TYR A 367 6.88 -23.51 8.96
CA TYR A 367 8.19 -22.94 8.67
C TYR A 367 8.42 -21.62 9.39
N ASN A 368 9.68 -21.21 9.38
CA ASN A 368 10.15 -19.98 10.00
C ASN A 368 10.46 -18.94 8.92
N LEU A 369 10.27 -17.69 9.26
CA LEU A 369 10.70 -16.57 8.43
C LEU A 369 11.42 -15.55 9.30
N ILE A 370 12.57 -15.10 8.82
CA ILE A 370 13.32 -13.97 9.39
C ILE A 370 13.30 -12.86 8.35
N ASP A 371 13.00 -11.65 8.79
CA ASP A 371 12.97 -10.47 7.95
C ASP A 371 13.76 -9.35 8.61
N VAL A 372 14.67 -8.74 7.86
CA VAL A 372 15.42 -7.57 8.30
C VAL A 372 15.31 -6.51 7.23
N GLU A 373 14.79 -5.35 7.58
CA GLU A 373 14.51 -4.28 6.62
C GLU A 373 15.10 -2.95 7.11
N LEU A 374 15.82 -2.28 6.23
CA LEU A 374 16.33 -0.92 6.42
C LEU A 374 15.47 0.05 5.62
N ASP A 375 14.81 0.94 6.33
CA ASP A 375 13.93 1.96 5.79
C ASP A 375 14.57 3.34 5.88
N PHE A 376 14.59 4.07 4.77
CA PHE A 376 15.06 5.46 4.76
C PHE A 376 14.08 6.39 4.03
N ARG A 377 13.92 7.61 4.56
CA ARG A 377 13.02 8.66 4.06
C ARG A 377 13.80 9.92 3.69
N PHE A 378 13.38 10.62 2.66
CA PHE A 378 13.97 11.89 2.21
C PHE A 378 12.93 12.90 1.73
#